data_b253914167284334c38e48657c09fa74
#
_entry.id   b253914167284334c38e48657c09fa74
#
_cell.length_a   1.000
_cell.length_b   1.000
_cell.length_c   1.000
_cell.angle_alpha   90.00
_cell.angle_beta   90.00
_cell.angle_gamma   90.00
#
_symmetry.space_group_name_H-M   'P 1'
#
loop_
_entity.id
_entity.type
_entity.pdbx_description
1 polymer ?
#
loop_
_entity_poly.entity_id
_entity_poly.type
_entity_poly.pdbx_seq_one_letter_code
_entity_poly.pdbx_strand_id
1 'polypeptide(L)'
;VLWALAALGIGFERLALVVSALSVGIGFGLQAITQNFVSGLILLAERPVKIGDWVKLGDQEGDIRRINVRSTEIQVGDKSTLIVPNSELITKTIRNMTMGNMQGRIQIQFTVPLSTDVLALRQLLLDNYAAHPAVLQDPAPSVFIDTIAGGQITVNSFAYVASPRQVYGTRSDLYFSLLPALAERNIPLATPTDIHLVRDPPPQPGAPGQ
;
A
#
# COMPACT_ATOMS: atom_id res chain seq x y z
N VAL A 1 -45.54 32.47 19.47
CA VAL A 1 -44.76 31.60 20.36
C VAL A 1 -44.14 32.44 21.50
N LEU A 2 -43.36 33.48 21.21
CA LEU A 2 -42.67 34.35 22.20
C LEU A 2 -43.67 35.00 23.18
N TRP A 3 -44.81 35.54 22.71
CA TRP A 3 -45.85 36.15 23.54
C TRP A 3 -46.53 35.15 24.49
N ALA A 4 -46.77 33.92 24.04
CA ALA A 4 -47.35 32.89 24.87
C ALA A 4 -46.42 32.45 25.98
N LEU A 5 -45.13 32.38 25.73
CA LEU A 5 -44.11 32.04 26.73
C LEU A 5 -43.92 33.13 27.78
N ALA A 6 -43.99 34.42 27.37
CA ALA A 6 -43.97 35.56 28.30
C ALA A 6 -45.18 35.58 29.22
N ALA A 7 -46.37 35.18 28.73
CA ALA A 7 -47.59 35.06 29.53
C ALA A 7 -47.52 33.94 30.55
N LEU A 8 -46.72 32.90 30.32
CA LEU A 8 -46.43 31.81 31.26
C LEU A 8 -45.34 32.12 32.30
N GLY A 9 -44.80 33.37 32.30
CA GLY A 9 -43.78 33.81 33.28
C GLY A 9 -42.39 33.18 33.03
N ILE A 10 -42.13 32.63 31.85
CA ILE A 10 -40.84 32.07 31.48
C ILE A 10 -39.97 33.20 31.02
N GLY A 11 -39.01 33.62 31.86
CA GLY A 11 -38.05 34.65 31.52
C GLY A 11 -37.21 34.30 30.30
N PHE A 12 -36.89 35.32 29.47
CA PHE A 12 -36.09 35.16 28.25
C PHE A 12 -34.74 34.46 28.50
N GLU A 13 -34.13 34.69 29.69
CA GLU A 13 -32.86 34.06 30.10
C GLU A 13 -32.97 32.52 30.18
N ARG A 14 -34.05 31.99 30.75
CA ARG A 14 -34.27 30.53 30.84
C ARG A 14 -34.49 29.91 29.47
N LEU A 15 -35.20 30.61 28.61
CA LEU A 15 -35.42 30.19 27.23
C LEU A 15 -34.11 30.17 26.46
N ALA A 16 -33.27 31.21 26.59
CA ALA A 16 -31.96 31.27 25.96
C ALA A 16 -31.06 30.12 26.40
N LEU A 17 -31.09 29.75 27.66
CA LEU A 17 -30.32 28.65 28.24
C LEU A 17 -30.72 27.31 27.61
N VAL A 18 -32.04 27.04 27.52
CA VAL A 18 -32.56 25.83 26.91
C VAL A 18 -32.22 25.76 25.40
N VAL A 19 -32.42 26.87 24.69
CA VAL A 19 -32.07 26.93 23.25
C VAL A 19 -30.59 26.74 23.03
N SER A 20 -29.74 27.34 23.88
CA SER A 20 -28.28 27.16 23.79
C SER A 20 -27.88 25.71 24.01
N ALA A 21 -28.42 25.06 25.07
CA ALA A 21 -28.14 23.65 25.35
C ALA A 21 -28.60 22.74 24.19
N LEU A 22 -29.80 23.00 23.65
CA LEU A 22 -30.33 22.26 22.50
C LEU A 22 -29.48 22.48 21.24
N SER A 23 -29.05 23.71 20.98
CA SER A 23 -28.20 24.05 19.83
C SER A 23 -26.86 23.32 19.88
N VAL A 24 -26.23 23.21 21.05
CA VAL A 24 -25.00 22.44 21.25
C VAL A 24 -25.26 20.94 20.97
N GLY A 25 -26.36 20.40 21.51
CA GLY A 25 -26.75 18.99 21.28
C GLY A 25 -26.98 18.69 19.79
N ILE A 26 -27.69 19.57 19.09
CA ILE A 26 -27.93 19.43 17.65
C ILE A 26 -26.62 19.58 16.88
N GLY A 27 -25.74 20.54 17.28
CA GLY A 27 -24.42 20.72 16.66
C GLY A 27 -23.57 19.46 16.72
N PHE A 28 -23.49 18.80 17.87
CA PHE A 28 -22.80 17.52 18.01
C PHE A 28 -23.48 16.39 17.21
N GLY A 29 -24.80 16.34 17.18
CA GLY A 29 -25.54 15.35 16.39
C GLY A 29 -25.32 15.48 14.88
N LEU A 30 -25.12 16.69 14.37
CA LEU A 30 -24.89 16.94 12.95
C LEU A 30 -23.41 17.02 12.57
N GLN A 31 -22.49 16.97 13.51
CA GLN A 31 -21.05 17.18 13.29
C GLN A 31 -20.49 16.28 12.17
N ALA A 32 -20.75 14.98 12.22
CA ALA A 32 -20.23 14.04 11.23
C ALA A 32 -20.81 14.29 9.83
N ILE A 33 -22.07 14.68 9.74
CA ILE A 33 -22.73 14.98 8.46
C ILE A 33 -22.10 16.24 7.84
N THR A 34 -21.99 17.30 8.64
CA THR A 34 -21.38 18.58 8.19
C THR A 34 -19.93 18.39 7.79
N GLN A 35 -19.14 17.63 8.58
CA GLN A 35 -17.75 17.34 8.25
C GLN A 35 -17.61 16.62 6.90
N ASN A 36 -18.42 15.60 6.67
CA ASN A 36 -18.38 14.87 5.40
C ASN A 36 -18.83 15.72 4.21
N PHE A 37 -19.83 16.56 4.41
CA PHE A 37 -20.31 17.50 3.38
C PHE A 37 -19.22 18.51 3.01
N VAL A 38 -18.62 19.17 3.99
CA VAL A 38 -17.54 20.14 3.78
C VAL A 38 -16.32 19.47 3.13
N SER A 39 -15.96 18.29 3.60
CA SER A 39 -14.89 17.49 2.97
C SER A 39 -15.20 17.15 1.52
N GLY A 40 -16.45 16.83 1.19
CA GLY A 40 -16.87 16.62 -0.19
C GLY A 40 -16.69 17.85 -1.08
N LEU A 41 -17.01 19.04 -0.56
CA LEU A 41 -16.76 20.30 -1.28
C LEU A 41 -15.27 20.55 -1.50
N ILE A 42 -14.44 20.28 -0.49
CA ILE A 42 -12.96 20.40 -0.59
C ILE A 42 -12.43 19.45 -1.66
N LEU A 43 -12.86 18.16 -1.66
CA LEU A 43 -12.46 17.20 -2.68
C LEU A 43 -12.78 17.66 -4.09
N LEU A 44 -13.93 18.28 -4.30
CA LEU A 44 -14.35 18.80 -5.60
C LEU A 44 -13.61 20.09 -6.01
N ALA A 45 -13.25 20.94 -5.04
CA ALA A 45 -12.56 22.19 -5.28
C ALA A 45 -11.05 22.00 -5.50
N GLU A 46 -10.37 21.30 -4.58
CA GLU A 46 -8.91 21.10 -4.61
C GLU A 46 -8.49 19.91 -5.46
N ARG A 47 -9.37 18.93 -5.61
CA ARG A 47 -9.17 17.73 -6.44
C ARG A 47 -7.89 16.94 -6.10
N PRO A 48 -7.62 16.65 -4.82
CA PRO A 48 -6.49 15.78 -4.45
C PRO A 48 -6.67 14.37 -5.00
N VAL A 49 -7.90 13.98 -5.29
CA VAL A 49 -8.29 12.75 -5.98
C VAL A 49 -9.37 13.06 -7.00
N LYS A 50 -9.40 12.30 -8.10
CA LYS A 50 -10.36 12.44 -9.20
C LYS A 50 -11.01 11.11 -9.52
N ILE A 51 -12.17 11.14 -10.18
CA ILE A 51 -12.80 9.93 -10.72
C ILE A 51 -11.83 9.30 -11.73
N GLY A 52 -11.58 8.01 -11.59
CA GLY A 52 -10.62 7.25 -12.38
C GLY A 52 -9.22 7.16 -11.78
N ASP A 53 -8.92 7.91 -10.73
CA ASP A 53 -7.65 7.76 -10.01
C ASP A 53 -7.61 6.41 -9.27
N TRP A 54 -6.44 5.78 -9.29
CA TRP A 54 -6.14 4.63 -8.46
C TRP A 54 -5.49 5.11 -7.16
N VAL A 55 -6.17 4.83 -6.06
CA VAL A 55 -5.76 5.27 -4.73
C VAL A 55 -5.55 4.09 -3.79
N LYS A 56 -4.65 4.27 -2.83
CA LYS A 56 -4.46 3.36 -1.71
C LYS A 56 -4.79 4.08 -0.41
N LEU A 57 -5.71 3.50 0.37
CA LEU A 57 -6.15 3.96 1.68
C LEU A 57 -5.96 2.83 2.69
N GLY A 58 -4.96 2.96 3.57
CA GLY A 58 -4.54 1.85 4.42
C GLY A 58 -4.09 0.65 3.59
N ASP A 59 -4.69 -0.51 3.82
CA ASP A 59 -4.40 -1.74 3.08
C ASP A 59 -5.29 -1.94 1.84
N GLN A 60 -6.30 -1.10 1.65
CA GLN A 60 -7.22 -1.18 0.52
C GLN A 60 -6.73 -0.30 -0.62
N GLU A 61 -6.82 -0.82 -1.84
CA GLU A 61 -6.50 -0.05 -3.04
C GLU A 61 -7.57 -0.27 -4.12
N GLY A 62 -7.85 0.77 -4.89
CA GLY A 62 -8.86 0.70 -5.93
C GLY A 62 -9.03 1.98 -6.74
N ASP A 63 -9.92 1.91 -7.71
CA ASP A 63 -10.28 3.02 -8.58
C ASP A 63 -11.42 3.85 -7.99
N ILE A 64 -11.26 5.17 -7.95
CA ILE A 64 -12.34 6.08 -7.60
C ILE A 64 -13.38 6.06 -8.72
N ARG A 65 -14.60 5.61 -8.40
CA ARG A 65 -15.72 5.53 -9.34
C ARG A 65 -16.64 6.73 -9.26
N ARG A 66 -16.87 7.21 -8.04
CA ARG A 66 -17.79 8.33 -7.82
C ARG A 66 -17.41 9.08 -6.56
N ILE A 67 -17.54 10.40 -6.62
CA ILE A 67 -17.43 11.28 -5.45
C ILE A 67 -18.82 11.87 -5.24
N ASN A 68 -19.48 11.41 -4.17
CA ASN A 68 -20.80 11.90 -3.78
C ASN A 68 -20.66 12.99 -2.72
N VAL A 69 -21.78 13.59 -2.32
CA VAL A 69 -21.83 14.72 -1.37
C VAL A 69 -21.16 14.39 -0.02
N ARG A 70 -21.29 13.18 0.50
CA ARG A 70 -20.77 12.78 1.81
C ARG A 70 -19.79 11.61 1.80
N SER A 71 -19.69 10.90 0.69
CA SER A 71 -18.87 9.70 0.58
C SER A 71 -18.33 9.53 -0.84
N THR A 72 -17.20 8.85 -0.95
CA THR A 72 -16.57 8.48 -2.21
C THR A 72 -16.65 6.97 -2.39
N GLU A 73 -16.98 6.51 -3.59
CA GLU A 73 -17.04 5.11 -3.97
C GLU A 73 -15.74 4.70 -4.66
N ILE A 74 -15.06 3.69 -4.09
CA ILE A 74 -13.80 3.14 -4.60
C ILE A 74 -14.05 1.68 -4.98
N GLN A 75 -13.82 1.31 -6.23
CA GLN A 75 -13.90 -0.07 -6.68
C GLN A 75 -12.56 -0.76 -6.44
N VAL A 76 -12.53 -1.76 -5.56
CA VAL A 76 -11.33 -2.55 -5.26
C VAL A 76 -11.13 -3.70 -6.24
N GLY A 77 -9.98 -4.40 -6.14
CA GLY A 77 -9.55 -5.40 -7.12
C GLY A 77 -10.50 -6.59 -7.29
N ASP A 78 -11.21 -6.99 -6.23
CA ASP A 78 -12.22 -8.05 -6.24
C ASP A 78 -13.59 -7.63 -6.83
N LYS A 79 -13.65 -6.40 -7.38
CA LYS A 79 -14.85 -5.76 -7.94
C LYS A 79 -15.87 -5.28 -6.91
N SER A 80 -15.64 -5.45 -5.63
CA SER A 80 -16.49 -4.84 -4.60
C SER A 80 -16.30 -3.31 -4.57
N THR A 81 -17.25 -2.62 -3.97
CA THR A 81 -17.21 -1.16 -3.81
C THR A 81 -17.00 -0.81 -2.34
N LEU A 82 -15.90 -0.15 -2.07
CA LEU A 82 -15.61 0.45 -0.79
C LEU A 82 -16.24 1.85 -0.74
N ILE A 83 -17.11 2.09 0.24
CA ILE A 83 -17.74 3.40 0.46
C ILE A 83 -17.00 4.10 1.60
N VAL A 84 -16.25 5.14 1.26
CA VAL A 84 -15.40 5.88 2.18
C VAL A 84 -16.03 7.24 2.48
N PRO A 85 -16.23 7.61 3.77
CA PRO A 85 -16.63 8.96 4.13
C PRO A 85 -15.64 10.01 3.59
N ASN A 86 -16.14 11.11 3.02
CA ASN A 86 -15.26 12.13 2.43
C ASN A 86 -14.25 12.73 3.43
N SER A 87 -14.65 12.81 4.70
CA SER A 87 -13.76 13.28 5.77
C SER A 87 -12.50 12.41 5.93
N GLU A 88 -12.59 11.10 5.68
CA GLU A 88 -11.42 10.23 5.73
C GLU A 88 -10.41 10.54 4.63
N LEU A 89 -10.89 10.86 3.42
CA LEU A 89 -10.02 11.21 2.28
C LEU A 89 -9.30 12.56 2.48
N ILE A 90 -9.83 13.43 3.34
CA ILE A 90 -9.21 14.73 3.67
C ILE A 90 -8.30 14.63 4.89
N THR A 91 -8.67 13.84 5.89
CA THR A 91 -7.97 13.81 7.19
C THR A 91 -6.91 12.72 7.29
N LYS A 92 -7.03 11.64 6.50
CA LYS A 92 -6.07 10.54 6.50
C LYS A 92 -5.06 10.67 5.35
N THR A 93 -3.89 10.08 5.54
CA THR A 93 -2.92 9.94 4.43
C THR A 93 -3.47 8.98 3.40
N ILE A 94 -3.62 9.44 2.18
CA ILE A 94 -3.95 8.64 1.01
C ILE A 94 -2.79 8.68 0.02
N ARG A 95 -2.53 7.55 -0.64
CA ARG A 95 -1.57 7.51 -1.74
C ARG A 95 -2.35 7.50 -3.06
N ASN A 96 -2.25 8.58 -3.83
CA ASN A 96 -2.76 8.61 -5.19
C ASN A 96 -1.66 8.08 -6.14
N MET A 97 -1.94 6.97 -6.79
CA MET A 97 -0.98 6.25 -7.64
C MET A 97 -0.96 6.76 -9.08
N THR A 98 -1.90 7.61 -9.45
CA THR A 98 -2.09 8.12 -10.81
C THR A 98 -1.97 9.64 -10.92
N MET A 99 -1.92 10.33 -9.78
CA MET A 99 -1.75 11.78 -9.75
C MET A 99 -0.32 12.17 -10.15
N GLY A 100 -0.19 12.94 -11.21
CA GLY A 100 1.10 13.47 -11.67
C GLY A 100 1.81 12.55 -12.65
N ASN A 101 2.37 11.43 -12.20
CA ASN A 101 3.02 10.45 -13.07
C ASN A 101 2.22 9.14 -13.07
N MET A 102 1.76 8.73 -14.25
CA MET A 102 0.97 7.51 -14.43
C MET A 102 1.81 6.23 -14.49
N GLN A 103 3.14 6.34 -14.35
CA GLN A 103 4.03 5.18 -14.42
C GLN A 103 3.92 4.32 -13.15
N GLY A 104 3.94 3.00 -13.32
CA GLY A 104 4.05 2.04 -12.24
C GLY A 104 5.49 1.59 -12.05
N ARG A 105 5.96 1.49 -10.80
CA ARG A 105 7.28 0.92 -10.48
C ARG A 105 7.15 -0.54 -10.08
N ILE A 106 7.83 -1.41 -10.81
CA ILE A 106 8.02 -2.82 -10.46
C ILE A 106 9.27 -2.91 -9.57
N GLN A 107 9.18 -3.68 -8.50
CA GLN A 107 10.29 -4.05 -7.65
C GLN A 107 10.39 -5.57 -7.58
N ILE A 108 11.56 -6.11 -7.89
CA ILE A 108 11.91 -7.52 -7.72
C ILE A 108 13.09 -7.57 -6.75
N GLN A 109 12.87 -8.21 -5.62
CA GLN A 109 13.87 -8.40 -4.58
C GLN A 109 13.98 -9.88 -4.25
N PHE A 110 15.21 -10.38 -4.17
CA PHE A 110 15.50 -11.74 -3.72
C PHE A 110 16.93 -11.82 -3.18
N THR A 111 17.22 -12.91 -2.53
CA THR A 111 18.51 -13.14 -1.88
C THR A 111 19.21 -14.32 -2.55
N VAL A 112 20.51 -14.17 -2.81
CA VAL A 112 21.36 -15.18 -3.40
C VAL A 112 22.57 -15.45 -2.51
N PRO A 113 23.22 -16.62 -2.60
CA PRO A 113 24.46 -16.91 -1.89
C PRO A 113 25.59 -15.93 -2.25
N LEU A 114 26.53 -15.70 -1.32
CA LEU A 114 27.68 -14.82 -1.55
C LEU A 114 28.59 -15.32 -2.71
N SER A 115 28.54 -16.62 -3.01
CA SER A 115 29.28 -17.24 -4.12
C SER A 115 28.70 -16.94 -5.51
N THR A 116 27.53 -16.28 -5.58
CA THR A 116 26.87 -15.98 -6.85
C THR A 116 27.63 -14.93 -7.66
N ASP A 117 27.78 -15.16 -8.95
CA ASP A 117 28.27 -14.13 -9.88
C ASP A 117 27.20 -13.02 -10.04
N VAL A 118 27.39 -11.96 -9.26
CA VAL A 118 26.45 -10.82 -9.24
C VAL A 118 26.43 -10.01 -10.53
N LEU A 119 27.52 -10.06 -11.34
CA LEU A 119 27.55 -9.37 -12.62
C LEU A 119 26.72 -10.12 -13.66
N ALA A 120 26.85 -11.45 -13.71
CA ALA A 120 26.01 -12.31 -14.53
C ALA A 120 24.54 -12.21 -14.13
N LEU A 121 24.23 -12.18 -12.83
CA LEU A 121 22.89 -11.98 -12.31
C LEU A 121 22.31 -10.62 -12.69
N ARG A 122 23.09 -9.56 -12.54
CA ARG A 122 22.69 -8.22 -12.95
C ARG A 122 22.32 -8.16 -14.43
N GLN A 123 23.16 -8.74 -15.29
CA GLN A 123 22.90 -8.77 -16.72
C GLN A 123 21.63 -9.57 -17.05
N LEU A 124 21.44 -10.73 -16.42
CA LEU A 124 20.24 -11.54 -16.58
C LEU A 124 18.96 -10.77 -16.23
N LEU A 125 18.98 -10.02 -15.14
CA LEU A 125 17.83 -9.19 -14.75
C LEU A 125 17.55 -8.08 -15.76
N LEU A 126 18.59 -7.40 -16.23
CA LEU A 126 18.44 -6.34 -17.22
C LEU A 126 17.93 -6.89 -18.56
N ASP A 127 18.44 -8.04 -19.00
CA ASP A 127 17.98 -8.73 -20.21
C ASP A 127 16.51 -9.15 -20.08
N ASN A 128 16.11 -9.68 -18.91
CA ASN A 128 14.73 -10.06 -18.64
C ASN A 128 13.79 -8.86 -18.70
N TYR A 129 14.19 -7.71 -18.14
CA TYR A 129 13.42 -6.48 -18.26
C TYR A 129 13.34 -5.98 -19.70
N ALA A 130 14.44 -5.99 -20.43
CA ALA A 130 14.50 -5.52 -21.81
C ALA A 130 13.66 -6.37 -22.78
N ALA A 131 13.52 -7.67 -22.49
CA ALA A 131 12.71 -8.60 -23.27
C ALA A 131 11.21 -8.43 -23.08
N HIS A 132 10.76 -7.79 -21.99
CA HIS A 132 9.34 -7.68 -21.69
C HIS A 132 8.71 -6.41 -22.31
N PRO A 133 7.70 -6.53 -23.19
CA PRO A 133 7.18 -5.41 -23.98
C PRO A 133 6.51 -4.30 -23.15
N ALA A 134 6.00 -4.61 -21.94
CA ALA A 134 5.38 -3.62 -21.07
C ALA A 134 6.39 -2.81 -20.22
N VAL A 135 7.67 -3.23 -20.18
CA VAL A 135 8.70 -2.53 -19.42
C VAL A 135 9.21 -1.33 -20.22
N LEU A 136 9.22 -0.16 -19.59
CA LEU A 136 9.68 1.07 -20.20
C LEU A 136 11.22 1.09 -20.28
N GLN A 137 11.74 1.73 -21.34
CA GLN A 137 13.17 2.00 -21.51
C GLN A 137 13.60 3.30 -20.80
N ASP A 138 12.65 4.19 -20.55
CA ASP A 138 12.84 5.43 -19.79
C ASP A 138 11.68 5.61 -18.79
N PRO A 139 11.96 5.61 -17.47
CA PRO A 139 13.26 5.39 -16.82
C PRO A 139 13.81 3.96 -17.05
N ALA A 140 15.11 3.87 -17.26
CA ALA A 140 15.77 2.59 -17.52
C ALA A 140 15.70 1.66 -16.29
N PRO A 141 15.55 0.33 -16.48
CA PRO A 141 15.66 -0.64 -15.41
C PRO A 141 17.01 -0.57 -14.68
N SER A 142 17.00 -0.82 -13.39
CA SER A 142 18.17 -0.73 -12.53
C SER A 142 18.25 -1.89 -11.55
N VAL A 143 19.49 -2.32 -11.25
CA VAL A 143 19.76 -3.43 -10.32
C VAL A 143 20.79 -2.97 -9.30
N PHE A 144 20.49 -3.17 -8.03
CA PHE A 144 21.33 -2.77 -6.90
C PHE A 144 21.57 -3.97 -5.98
N ILE A 145 22.72 -3.95 -5.32
CA ILE A 145 22.96 -4.75 -4.15
C ILE A 145 22.47 -3.93 -2.96
N ASP A 146 21.51 -4.46 -2.24
CA ASP A 146 20.86 -3.78 -1.11
C ASP A 146 21.62 -4.06 0.20
N THR A 147 21.95 -5.34 0.44
CA THR A 147 22.63 -5.76 1.67
C THR A 147 23.48 -6.99 1.39
N ILE A 148 24.62 -7.07 2.10
CA ILE A 148 25.47 -8.27 2.18
C ILE A 148 25.57 -8.65 3.66
N ALA A 149 24.95 -9.76 4.04
CA ALA A 149 24.92 -10.23 5.41
C ALA A 149 24.70 -11.74 5.48
N GLY A 150 25.23 -12.41 6.51
CA GLY A 150 24.97 -13.84 6.77
C GLY A 150 25.37 -14.77 5.61
N GLY A 151 26.41 -14.44 4.84
CA GLY A 151 26.82 -15.23 3.69
C GLY A 151 25.89 -15.10 2.46
N GLN A 152 25.03 -14.10 2.45
CA GLN A 152 24.03 -13.83 1.42
C GLN A 152 24.11 -12.40 0.88
N ILE A 153 23.66 -12.23 -0.36
CA ILE A 153 23.54 -10.95 -1.03
C ILE A 153 22.06 -10.73 -1.33
N THR A 154 21.48 -9.65 -0.81
CA THR A 154 20.15 -9.19 -1.20
C THR A 154 20.26 -8.28 -2.41
N VAL A 155 19.65 -8.70 -3.50
CA VAL A 155 19.58 -7.95 -4.75
C VAL A 155 18.20 -7.31 -4.88
N ASN A 156 18.19 -6.04 -5.22
CA ASN A 156 16.98 -5.25 -5.42
C ASN A 156 17.00 -4.64 -6.81
N SER A 157 15.97 -4.89 -7.60
CA SER A 157 15.90 -4.39 -8.96
C SER A 157 14.58 -3.68 -9.22
N PHE A 158 14.64 -2.65 -10.06
CA PHE A 158 13.51 -1.79 -10.37
C PHE A 158 13.34 -1.68 -11.88
N ALA A 159 12.08 -1.69 -12.30
CA ALA A 159 11.67 -1.38 -13.65
C ALA A 159 10.38 -0.55 -13.62
N TYR A 160 10.02 0.05 -14.73
CA TYR A 160 8.84 0.90 -14.82
C TYR A 160 7.94 0.43 -15.95
N VAL A 161 6.64 0.62 -15.76
CA VAL A 161 5.57 0.33 -16.73
C VAL A 161 4.70 1.56 -16.92
N ALA A 162 3.97 1.62 -18.03
CA ALA A 162 3.18 2.79 -18.39
C ALA A 162 2.02 3.09 -17.43
N SER A 163 1.58 2.10 -16.63
CA SER A 163 0.48 2.28 -15.69
C SER A 163 0.72 1.48 -14.40
N PRO A 164 0.40 2.04 -13.21
CA PRO A 164 0.44 1.30 -11.95
C PRO A 164 -0.40 0.03 -11.97
N ARG A 165 -1.46 -0.01 -12.76
CA ARG A 165 -2.35 -1.18 -12.92
C ARG A 165 -1.67 -2.38 -13.57
N GLN A 166 -0.62 -2.14 -14.36
CA GLN A 166 0.16 -3.19 -15.04
C GLN A 166 1.22 -3.82 -14.13
N VAL A 167 1.55 -3.18 -13.00
CA VAL A 167 2.66 -3.60 -12.12
C VAL A 167 2.53 -5.05 -11.68
N TYR A 168 1.35 -5.46 -11.21
CA TYR A 168 1.14 -6.80 -10.69
C TYR A 168 1.29 -7.88 -11.79
N GLY A 169 0.61 -7.71 -12.92
CA GLY A 169 0.68 -8.63 -14.06
C GLY A 169 2.09 -8.74 -14.63
N THR A 170 2.68 -7.60 -14.98
CA THR A 170 4.03 -7.55 -15.54
C THR A 170 5.08 -8.14 -14.59
N ARG A 171 4.97 -7.87 -13.27
CA ARG A 171 5.87 -8.48 -12.28
C ARG A 171 5.73 -9.99 -12.24
N SER A 172 4.52 -10.51 -12.34
CA SER A 172 4.28 -11.95 -12.41
C SER A 172 4.90 -12.57 -13.67
N ASP A 173 4.70 -11.93 -14.82
CA ASP A 173 5.27 -12.40 -16.09
C ASP A 173 6.80 -12.39 -16.05
N LEU A 174 7.40 -11.36 -15.46
CA LEU A 174 8.85 -11.28 -15.24
C LEU A 174 9.36 -12.39 -14.32
N TYR A 175 8.60 -12.81 -13.30
CA TYR A 175 8.99 -13.97 -12.48
C TYR A 175 8.91 -15.26 -13.28
N PHE A 176 7.87 -15.45 -14.09
CA PHE A 176 7.74 -16.65 -14.93
C PHE A 176 8.87 -16.81 -15.94
N SER A 177 9.39 -15.71 -16.48
CA SER A 177 10.56 -15.73 -17.38
C SER A 177 11.89 -15.82 -16.63
N LEU A 178 11.99 -15.19 -15.46
CA LEU A 178 13.22 -15.12 -14.68
C LEU A 178 13.58 -16.45 -14.00
N LEU A 179 12.60 -17.15 -13.42
CA LEU A 179 12.87 -18.38 -12.67
C LEU A 179 13.54 -19.50 -13.51
N PRO A 180 13.07 -19.81 -14.73
CA PRO A 180 13.77 -20.75 -15.60
C PRO A 180 15.16 -20.28 -15.98
N ALA A 181 15.34 -18.99 -16.30
CA ALA A 181 16.62 -18.44 -16.69
C ALA A 181 17.67 -18.45 -15.56
N LEU A 182 17.24 -18.30 -14.30
CA LEU A 182 18.09 -18.50 -13.12
C LEU A 182 18.51 -19.97 -12.97
N ALA A 183 17.56 -20.89 -13.17
CA ALA A 183 17.83 -22.34 -13.09
C ALA A 183 18.83 -22.78 -14.18
N GLU A 184 18.67 -22.34 -15.41
CA GLU A 184 19.60 -22.62 -16.54
C GLU A 184 21.04 -22.16 -16.25
N ARG A 185 21.19 -21.04 -15.55
CA ARG A 185 22.49 -20.48 -15.14
C ARG A 185 23.00 -21.02 -13.80
N ASN A 186 22.30 -21.97 -13.19
CA ASN A 186 22.61 -22.54 -11.87
C ASN A 186 22.75 -21.48 -10.76
N ILE A 187 21.91 -20.43 -10.81
CA ILE A 187 21.86 -19.38 -9.78
C ILE A 187 20.78 -19.76 -8.77
N PRO A 188 21.12 -20.20 -7.55
CA PRO A 188 20.12 -20.56 -6.55
C PRO A 188 19.52 -19.30 -5.92
N LEU A 189 18.20 -19.28 -5.72
CA LEU A 189 17.49 -18.21 -4.99
C LEU A 189 17.44 -18.44 -3.47
N ALA A 190 17.68 -19.66 -3.02
CA ALA A 190 17.71 -20.00 -1.60
C ALA A 190 19.06 -20.63 -1.27
N THR A 191 19.63 -20.21 -0.16
CA THR A 191 20.77 -20.95 0.43
C THR A 191 20.22 -22.26 0.99
N PRO A 192 20.80 -23.41 0.63
CA PRO A 192 20.53 -24.65 1.36
C PRO A 192 20.86 -24.40 2.83
N THR A 193 19.90 -24.57 3.70
CA THR A 193 20.17 -24.57 5.14
C THR A 193 20.73 -25.96 5.45
N ASP A 194 22.04 -26.10 5.46
CA ASP A 194 22.70 -27.30 5.96
C ASP A 194 22.46 -27.37 7.46
N ILE A 195 21.48 -28.17 7.86
CA ILE A 195 21.28 -28.52 9.27
C ILE A 195 22.34 -29.55 9.60
N HIS A 196 23.49 -29.10 10.14
CA HIS A 196 24.43 -29.98 10.77
C HIS A 196 23.82 -30.49 12.08
N LEU A 197 23.20 -31.67 12.03
CA LEU A 197 22.86 -32.42 13.26
C LEU A 197 24.16 -32.86 13.88
N VAL A 198 24.68 -32.06 14.81
CA VAL A 198 25.76 -32.50 15.71
C VAL A 198 25.15 -33.58 16.62
N ARG A 199 25.38 -34.83 16.24
CA ARG A 199 25.03 -35.96 17.10
C ARG A 199 26.05 -35.95 18.24
N ASP A 200 25.59 -35.69 19.44
CA ASP A 200 26.45 -35.87 20.63
C ASP A 200 27.05 -37.27 20.59
N PRO A 201 28.36 -37.43 20.81
CA PRO A 201 28.99 -38.73 20.88
C PRO A 201 28.26 -39.56 21.95
N PRO A 202 28.04 -40.86 21.74
CA PRO A 202 27.39 -41.72 22.72
C PRO A 202 28.20 -41.62 24.05
N PRO A 203 27.53 -41.62 25.21
CA PRO A 203 28.21 -41.57 26.52
C PRO A 203 29.21 -42.70 26.56
N GLN A 204 30.47 -42.37 26.87
CA GLN A 204 31.52 -43.37 27.03
C GLN A 204 31.13 -44.30 28.18
N PRO A 205 31.19 -45.64 27.98
CA PRO A 205 30.93 -46.59 29.05
C PRO A 205 31.95 -46.32 30.19
N GLY A 206 31.43 -46.10 31.40
CA GLY A 206 32.14 -45.68 32.55
C GLY A 206 33.45 -46.43 32.77
N ALA A 207 34.54 -45.69 33.05
CA ALA A 207 35.76 -46.24 33.57
C ALA A 207 35.43 -46.93 34.91
N PRO A 208 35.95 -48.15 35.16
CA PRO A 208 35.75 -48.84 36.45
C PRO A 208 36.41 -48.01 37.57
N GLY A 209 35.63 -47.79 38.63
CA GLY A 209 36.08 -47.08 39.83
C GLY A 209 37.32 -47.69 40.46
N GLN A 210 38.19 -46.77 40.83
CA GLN A 210 39.20 -47.05 41.92
C GLN A 210 38.76 -46.34 43.20
#